data_38bb7559a5dbcbbeb1d24616d763a376
#
_entry.id   38bb7559a5dbcbbeb1d24616d763a376
#
_cell.length_a   1.000
_cell.length_b   1.000
_cell.length_c   1.000
_cell.angle_alpha   90.00
_cell.angle_beta   90.00
_cell.angle_gamma   90.00
#
_symmetry.space_group_name_H-M   'P 1'
#
loop_
_entity.id
_entity.type
_entity.pdbx_description
1 polymer ?
#
loop_
_entity_poly.entity_id
_entity_poly.type
_entity_poly.pdbx_seq_one_letter_code
_entity_poly.pdbx_strand_id
1 'polypeptide(L)'
;GCRELDATGRCVLPGFVDSHTHLVFGGYREDEFQWRLAGDSYMSIMERGGGIASTMRATRAESEDELKASARRHLSNMMKMGVTTVEAKSGYGMNLDTELKQLRVVRDLQDEQPLDLYSTFMGAHDTAPEYKGRPTEFIEYLCREVLPEVVRQNLAECCDIFTEKGVFDHEQTRRMLTAAKEAGLSVKMHADEIVPFGGAELAA
;
A
#
# COMPACT_ATOMS: atom_id res chain seq x y z
N GLY A 1 -22.70 -26.14 -22.54
CA GLY A 1 -23.75 -26.27 -21.54
C GLY A 1 -23.50 -25.28 -20.43
N CYS A 2 -24.57 -24.74 -19.82
CA CYS A 2 -24.44 -23.86 -18.64
C CYS A 2 -24.06 -24.71 -17.42
N ARG A 3 -23.23 -24.14 -16.55
CA ARG A 3 -22.98 -24.71 -15.23
C ARG A 3 -24.08 -24.22 -14.28
N GLU A 4 -24.74 -25.14 -13.61
CA GLU A 4 -25.81 -24.83 -12.66
C GLU A 4 -25.26 -24.95 -11.23
N LEU A 5 -25.57 -23.98 -10.39
CA LEU A 5 -25.19 -23.95 -8.97
C LEU A 5 -26.48 -23.88 -8.12
N ASP A 6 -26.68 -24.86 -7.26
CA ASP A 6 -27.78 -24.85 -6.29
C ASP A 6 -27.45 -23.90 -5.13
N ALA A 7 -28.23 -22.82 -5.01
CA ALA A 7 -28.13 -21.84 -3.94
C ALA A 7 -29.32 -21.90 -2.97
N THR A 8 -30.03 -23.03 -2.91
CA THR A 8 -31.18 -23.21 -2.00
C THR A 8 -30.81 -22.90 -0.55
N GLY A 9 -31.57 -21.98 0.09
CA GLY A 9 -31.33 -21.55 1.47
C GLY A 9 -30.12 -20.64 1.68
N ARG A 10 -29.53 -20.09 0.59
CA ARG A 10 -28.40 -19.15 0.63
C ARG A 10 -28.75 -17.84 -0.04
N CYS A 11 -28.11 -16.75 0.37
CA CYS A 11 -28.14 -15.49 -0.35
C CYS A 11 -27.02 -15.47 -1.40
N VAL A 12 -27.34 -14.96 -2.59
CA VAL A 12 -26.36 -14.67 -3.64
C VAL A 12 -26.18 -13.15 -3.72
N LEU A 13 -24.98 -12.68 -3.51
CA LEU A 13 -24.62 -11.25 -3.49
C LEU A 13 -23.48 -11.00 -4.47
N PRO A 14 -23.31 -9.76 -4.98
CA PRO A 14 -22.06 -9.36 -5.61
C PRO A 14 -20.87 -9.61 -4.67
N GLY A 15 -19.71 -9.96 -5.21
CA GLY A 15 -18.48 -10.09 -4.42
C GLY A 15 -18.10 -8.76 -3.77
N PHE A 16 -17.47 -8.83 -2.59
CA PHE A 16 -16.98 -7.63 -1.91
C PHE A 16 -15.71 -7.09 -2.59
N VAL A 17 -15.61 -5.77 -2.59
CA VAL A 17 -14.41 -5.05 -3.03
C VAL A 17 -13.71 -4.49 -1.80
N ASP A 18 -12.48 -4.94 -1.56
CA ASP A 18 -11.60 -4.33 -0.55
C ASP A 18 -10.73 -3.29 -1.24
N SER A 19 -11.14 -2.03 -1.12
CA SER A 19 -10.58 -0.91 -1.87
C SER A 19 -9.38 -0.25 -1.20
N HIS A 20 -8.87 -0.77 -0.09
CA HIS A 20 -7.74 -0.19 0.63
C HIS A 20 -6.99 -1.24 1.45
N THR A 21 -5.97 -1.85 0.86
CA THR A 21 -5.08 -2.74 1.59
C THR A 21 -3.61 -2.49 1.24
N HIS A 22 -2.73 -2.82 2.20
CA HIS A 22 -1.30 -3.06 1.96
C HIS A 22 -1.07 -4.57 2.02
N LEU A 23 -1.45 -5.27 0.94
CA LEU A 23 -1.49 -6.72 0.89
C LEU A 23 -0.13 -7.39 1.10
N VAL A 24 0.93 -6.78 0.54
CA VAL A 24 2.28 -7.33 0.52
C VAL A 24 3.15 -6.60 1.54
N PHE A 25 3.43 -7.26 2.64
CA PHE A 25 4.28 -6.73 3.70
C PHE A 25 4.96 -7.86 4.47
N GLY A 26 6.09 -7.54 5.11
CA GLY A 26 6.83 -8.42 6.00
C GLY A 26 6.56 -8.12 7.47
N GLY A 27 6.72 -9.15 8.31
CA GLY A 27 6.53 -9.07 9.74
C GLY A 27 5.09 -8.83 10.18
N TYR A 28 4.92 -8.76 11.50
CA TYR A 28 3.65 -8.39 12.16
C TYR A 28 3.95 -7.42 13.29
N ARG A 29 2.94 -6.70 13.76
CA ARG A 29 3.06 -5.69 14.82
C ARG A 29 2.18 -6.02 16.03
N GLU A 30 2.12 -7.30 16.40
CA GLU A 30 1.29 -7.81 17.49
C GLU A 30 1.66 -7.17 18.85
N ASP A 31 2.95 -6.88 19.07
CA ASP A 31 3.42 -6.22 20.30
C ASP A 31 2.86 -4.79 20.44
N GLU A 32 2.64 -4.10 19.32
CA GLU A 32 2.06 -2.76 19.33
C GLU A 32 0.61 -2.75 19.84
N PHE A 33 -0.11 -3.84 19.64
CA PHE A 33 -1.45 -3.99 20.22
C PHE A 33 -1.41 -3.99 21.75
N GLN A 34 -0.43 -4.66 22.35
CA GLN A 34 -0.24 -4.64 23.79
C GLN A 34 0.14 -3.25 24.30
N TRP A 35 0.99 -2.53 23.58
CA TRP A 35 1.38 -1.15 23.95
C TRP A 35 0.18 -0.21 23.89
N ARG A 36 -0.69 -0.34 22.89
CA ARG A 36 -1.95 0.41 22.79
C ARG A 36 -2.89 0.12 23.95
N LEU A 37 -3.03 -1.15 24.33
CA LEU A 37 -3.82 -1.53 25.51
C LEU A 37 -3.26 -0.97 26.80
N ALA A 38 -1.94 -0.79 26.89
CA ALA A 38 -1.26 -0.15 28.01
C ALA A 38 -1.39 1.38 28.03
N GLY A 39 -2.00 1.97 26.97
CA GLY A 39 -2.25 3.41 26.88
C GLY A 39 -1.21 4.20 26.07
N ASP A 40 -0.30 3.53 25.38
CA ASP A 40 0.67 4.21 24.51
C ASP A 40 -0.05 4.91 23.34
N SER A 41 0.37 6.15 23.07
CA SER A 41 -0.08 6.90 21.89
C SER A 41 0.59 6.37 20.63
N TYR A 42 -0.02 6.65 19.47
CA TYR A 42 0.58 6.33 18.17
C TYR A 42 2.01 6.88 18.02
N MET A 43 2.23 8.13 18.45
CA MET A 43 3.55 8.77 18.40
C MET A 43 4.57 8.05 19.30
N SER A 44 4.18 7.65 20.52
CA SER A 44 5.04 6.88 21.43
C SER A 44 5.46 5.53 20.82
N ILE A 45 4.55 4.85 20.11
CA ILE A 45 4.84 3.60 19.42
C ILE A 45 5.84 3.83 18.28
N MET A 46 5.66 4.90 17.50
CA MET A 46 6.61 5.26 16.43
C MET A 46 8.00 5.60 16.97
N GLU A 47 8.10 6.34 18.08
CA GLU A 47 9.37 6.69 18.72
C GLU A 47 10.16 5.45 19.19
N ARG A 48 9.47 4.38 19.57
CA ARG A 48 10.06 3.07 19.87
C ARG A 48 10.47 2.27 18.62
N GLY A 49 10.26 2.83 17.44
CA GLY A 49 10.57 2.16 16.16
C GLY A 49 9.49 1.19 15.69
N GLY A 50 8.27 1.32 16.19
CA GLY A 50 7.07 0.65 15.70
C GLY A 50 6.46 1.33 14.47
N GLY A 51 5.20 1.04 14.20
CA GLY A 51 4.46 1.62 13.08
C GLY A 51 5.01 1.22 11.71
N ILE A 52 4.89 2.13 10.76
CA ILE A 52 5.34 1.96 9.37
C ILE A 52 6.83 1.57 9.31
N ALA A 53 7.68 2.15 10.15
CA ALA A 53 9.11 1.87 10.17
C ALA A 53 9.42 0.40 10.53
N SER A 54 8.65 -0.22 11.41
CA SER A 54 8.80 -1.64 11.75
C SER A 54 8.46 -2.54 10.56
N THR A 55 7.30 -2.32 9.94
CA THR A 55 6.88 -3.07 8.76
C THR A 55 7.85 -2.86 7.59
N MET A 56 8.34 -1.64 7.37
CA MET A 56 9.33 -1.34 6.34
C MET A 56 10.60 -2.17 6.51
N ARG A 57 11.16 -2.21 7.73
CA ARG A 57 12.37 -3.02 8.00
C ARG A 57 12.16 -4.50 7.69
N ALA A 58 11.02 -5.07 8.12
CA ALA A 58 10.68 -6.47 7.87
C ALA A 58 10.48 -6.72 6.37
N THR A 59 9.74 -5.87 5.67
CA THR A 59 9.48 -6.00 4.22
C THR A 59 10.77 -5.90 3.40
N ARG A 60 11.72 -5.04 3.80
CA ARG A 60 13.02 -4.96 3.15
C ARG A 60 13.85 -6.23 3.35
N ALA A 61 13.75 -6.85 4.52
CA ALA A 61 14.52 -8.05 4.89
C ALA A 61 13.98 -9.33 4.26
N GLU A 62 12.66 -9.46 4.10
CA GLU A 62 12.04 -10.65 3.53
C GLU A 62 12.30 -10.78 2.02
N SER A 63 12.46 -12.02 1.56
CA SER A 63 12.55 -12.35 0.15
C SER A 63 11.21 -12.16 -0.56
N GLU A 64 11.25 -12.10 -1.89
CA GLU A 64 10.05 -12.01 -2.73
C GLU A 64 9.13 -13.23 -2.54
N ASP A 65 9.70 -14.44 -2.37
CA ASP A 65 8.97 -15.68 -2.14
C ASP A 65 8.26 -15.70 -0.77
N GLU A 66 8.89 -15.19 0.28
CA GLU A 66 8.30 -15.08 1.62
C GLU A 66 7.13 -14.11 1.63
N LEU A 67 7.31 -12.92 1.04
CA LEU A 67 6.25 -11.92 0.88
C LEU A 67 5.08 -12.49 0.06
N LYS A 68 5.37 -13.20 -1.03
CA LYS A 68 4.36 -13.84 -1.88
C LYS A 68 3.58 -14.92 -1.13
N ALA A 69 4.26 -15.76 -0.37
CA ALA A 69 3.61 -16.79 0.44
C ALA A 69 2.69 -16.20 1.52
N SER A 70 3.10 -15.09 2.15
CA SER A 70 2.29 -14.37 3.12
C SER A 70 1.05 -13.75 2.47
N ALA A 71 1.23 -12.99 1.39
CA ALA A 71 0.14 -12.36 0.66
C ALA A 71 -0.88 -13.38 0.13
N ARG A 72 -0.44 -14.53 -0.37
CA ARG A 72 -1.32 -15.63 -0.80
C ARG A 72 -2.22 -16.12 0.35
N ARG A 73 -1.70 -16.23 1.58
CA ARG A 73 -2.51 -16.59 2.76
C ARG A 73 -3.56 -15.53 3.06
N HIS A 74 -3.20 -14.25 2.97
CA HIS A 74 -4.14 -13.14 3.17
C HIS A 74 -5.27 -13.19 2.14
N LEU A 75 -4.95 -13.31 0.85
CA LEU A 75 -5.94 -13.41 -0.23
C LEU A 75 -6.87 -14.62 -0.05
N SER A 76 -6.32 -15.79 0.35
CA SER A 76 -7.13 -16.97 0.64
C SER A 76 -8.15 -16.72 1.77
N ASN A 77 -7.77 -15.96 2.78
CA ASN A 77 -8.68 -15.61 3.88
C ASN A 77 -9.73 -14.57 3.44
N MET A 78 -9.33 -13.56 2.69
CA MET A 78 -10.25 -12.56 2.13
C MET A 78 -11.29 -13.21 1.21
N MET A 79 -10.87 -14.13 0.35
CA MET A 79 -11.77 -14.89 -0.51
C MET A 79 -12.82 -15.70 0.27
N LYS A 80 -12.42 -16.33 1.40
CA LYS A 80 -13.36 -17.05 2.28
C LYS A 80 -14.42 -16.14 2.91
N MET A 81 -14.12 -14.85 3.03
CA MET A 81 -15.05 -13.81 3.51
C MET A 81 -15.87 -13.17 2.40
N GLY A 82 -15.75 -13.63 1.15
CA GLY A 82 -16.52 -13.15 0.02
C GLY A 82 -15.93 -11.98 -0.74
N VAL A 83 -14.65 -11.62 -0.47
CA VAL A 83 -13.93 -10.62 -1.26
C VAL A 83 -13.58 -11.23 -2.62
N THR A 84 -13.80 -10.46 -3.69
CA THR A 84 -13.49 -10.85 -5.08
C THR A 84 -12.54 -9.87 -5.75
N THR A 85 -12.39 -8.67 -5.20
CA THR A 85 -11.53 -7.61 -5.75
C THR A 85 -10.77 -6.94 -4.62
N VAL A 86 -9.48 -6.73 -4.79
CA VAL A 86 -8.60 -6.16 -3.76
C VAL A 86 -7.71 -5.08 -4.38
N GLU A 87 -7.68 -3.91 -3.78
CA GLU A 87 -6.60 -2.96 -4.03
C GLU A 87 -5.37 -3.35 -3.20
N ALA A 88 -4.22 -3.51 -3.86
CA ALA A 88 -2.96 -3.86 -3.24
C ALA A 88 -1.95 -2.72 -3.39
N LYS A 89 -1.74 -1.95 -2.32
CA LYS A 89 -0.76 -0.86 -2.26
C LYS A 89 0.61 -1.39 -1.87
N SER A 90 1.67 -0.88 -2.48
CA SER A 90 3.03 -0.93 -1.95
C SER A 90 3.21 0.07 -0.79
N GLY A 91 4.43 0.51 -0.49
CA GLY A 91 4.66 1.59 0.48
C GLY A 91 5.37 1.16 1.76
N TYR A 92 5.79 -0.09 1.84
CA TYR A 92 6.68 -0.57 2.89
C TYR A 92 8.10 -0.85 2.40
N GLY A 93 8.43 -0.42 1.19
CA GLY A 93 9.80 -0.45 0.67
C GLY A 93 10.51 0.87 0.89
N MET A 94 9.92 1.95 0.43
CA MET A 94 10.47 3.31 0.44
C MET A 94 11.86 3.37 -0.23
N ASN A 95 12.16 2.42 -1.11
CA ASN A 95 13.31 2.39 -1.99
C ASN A 95 12.97 1.61 -3.26
N LEU A 96 13.79 1.79 -4.30
CA LEU A 96 13.55 1.20 -5.61
C LEU A 96 13.31 -0.32 -5.53
N ASP A 97 14.27 -1.05 -4.98
CA ASP A 97 14.28 -2.52 -5.03
C ASP A 97 13.08 -3.12 -4.31
N THR A 98 12.72 -2.57 -3.15
CA THR A 98 11.64 -3.16 -2.32
C THR A 98 10.25 -2.73 -2.80
N GLU A 99 10.08 -1.50 -3.28
CA GLU A 99 8.82 -1.08 -3.90
C GLU A 99 8.51 -1.94 -5.13
N LEU A 100 9.50 -2.14 -6.01
CA LEU A 100 9.33 -3.03 -7.17
C LEU A 100 9.10 -4.48 -6.75
N LYS A 101 9.77 -4.96 -5.69
CA LYS A 101 9.57 -6.29 -5.12
C LYS A 101 8.12 -6.49 -4.68
N GLN A 102 7.53 -5.56 -3.93
CA GLN A 102 6.14 -5.62 -3.50
C GLN A 102 5.17 -5.66 -4.69
N LEU A 103 5.36 -4.77 -5.66
CA LEU A 103 4.50 -4.67 -6.84
C LEU A 103 4.63 -5.91 -7.76
N ARG A 104 5.83 -6.49 -7.90
CA ARG A 104 6.02 -7.76 -8.63
C ARG A 104 5.26 -8.90 -7.97
N VAL A 105 5.27 -8.98 -6.64
CA VAL A 105 4.48 -9.99 -5.90
C VAL A 105 2.99 -9.84 -6.20
N VAL A 106 2.45 -8.62 -6.25
CA VAL A 106 1.04 -8.39 -6.63
C VAL A 106 0.77 -8.89 -8.05
N ARG A 107 1.60 -8.50 -9.02
CA ARG A 107 1.49 -8.94 -10.42
C ARG A 107 1.50 -10.47 -10.53
N ASP A 108 2.45 -11.11 -9.88
CA ASP A 108 2.61 -12.57 -9.97
C ASP A 108 1.45 -13.31 -9.30
N LEU A 109 0.88 -12.75 -8.24
CA LEU A 109 -0.31 -13.30 -7.58
C LEU A 109 -1.58 -13.14 -8.41
N GLN A 110 -1.66 -12.16 -9.31
CA GLN A 110 -2.84 -11.97 -10.18
C GLN A 110 -3.15 -13.23 -10.99
N ASP A 111 -2.14 -13.92 -11.48
CA ASP A 111 -2.30 -15.12 -12.31
C ASP A 111 -2.47 -16.41 -11.50
N GLU A 112 -2.21 -16.38 -10.19
CA GLU A 112 -2.18 -17.58 -9.35
C GLU A 112 -3.46 -17.82 -8.54
N GLN A 113 -4.37 -16.86 -8.49
CA GLN A 113 -5.57 -16.92 -7.65
C GLN A 113 -6.74 -16.16 -8.31
N PRO A 114 -8.01 -16.42 -7.91
CA PRO A 114 -9.17 -15.94 -8.65
C PRO A 114 -9.66 -14.53 -8.30
N LEU A 115 -9.00 -13.81 -7.37
CA LEU A 115 -9.40 -12.43 -7.04
C LEU A 115 -8.79 -11.46 -8.06
N ASP A 116 -9.51 -10.40 -8.39
CA ASP A 116 -8.96 -9.29 -9.17
C ASP A 116 -8.11 -8.40 -8.26
N LEU A 117 -6.84 -8.22 -8.60
CA LEU A 117 -5.90 -7.36 -7.86
C LEU A 117 -5.66 -6.06 -8.61
N TYR A 118 -5.89 -4.94 -7.95
CA TYR A 118 -5.55 -3.61 -8.46
C TYR A 118 -4.29 -3.11 -7.75
N SER A 119 -3.21 -2.98 -8.50
CA SER A 119 -1.91 -2.59 -7.96
C SER A 119 -1.80 -1.07 -7.84
N THR A 120 -1.40 -0.57 -6.67
CA THR A 120 -1.19 0.85 -6.40
C THR A 120 0.23 1.09 -5.89
N PHE A 121 1.01 1.90 -6.61
CA PHE A 121 2.31 2.37 -6.15
C PHE A 121 2.13 3.43 -5.06
N MET A 122 2.66 3.19 -3.87
CA MET A 122 2.61 4.12 -2.75
C MET A 122 3.99 4.29 -2.07
N GLY A 123 5.05 4.46 -2.85
CA GLY A 123 6.40 4.70 -2.29
C GLY A 123 6.45 5.91 -1.35
N ALA A 124 5.54 6.86 -1.51
CA ALA A 124 5.36 8.01 -0.63
C ALA A 124 4.40 7.72 0.55
N HIS A 125 4.65 6.62 1.28
CA HIS A 125 3.88 6.25 2.48
C HIS A 125 4.44 6.89 3.75
N ASP A 126 5.75 7.08 3.82
CA ASP A 126 6.50 7.85 4.81
C ASP A 126 7.84 8.25 4.18
N THR A 127 8.60 9.11 4.85
CA THR A 127 9.95 9.46 4.40
C THR A 127 10.93 8.34 4.76
N ALA A 128 11.62 7.80 3.76
CA ALA A 128 12.62 6.77 3.98
C ALA A 128 13.69 7.22 4.97
N PRO A 129 14.22 6.32 5.83
CA PRO A 129 15.26 6.67 6.81
C PRO A 129 16.48 7.34 6.19
N GLU A 130 16.84 6.98 4.96
CA GLU A 130 17.95 7.54 4.19
C GLU A 130 17.74 9.03 3.84
N TYR A 131 16.48 9.47 3.87
CA TYR A 131 16.05 10.85 3.60
C TYR A 131 15.50 11.56 4.84
N LYS A 132 15.76 11.06 6.04
CA LYS A 132 15.25 11.66 7.28
C LYS A 132 15.48 13.18 7.32
N GLY A 133 14.38 13.94 7.52
CA GLY A 133 14.41 15.42 7.51
C GLY A 133 14.50 16.06 6.12
N ARG A 134 14.44 15.28 5.05
CA ARG A 134 14.53 15.75 3.66
C ARG A 134 13.39 15.17 2.79
N PRO A 135 12.11 15.35 3.19
CA PRO A 135 10.99 14.72 2.49
C PRO A 135 10.87 15.17 1.03
N THR A 136 11.18 16.44 0.71
CA THR A 136 11.15 16.95 -0.67
C THR A 136 12.17 16.24 -1.56
N GLU A 137 13.39 15.98 -1.06
CA GLU A 137 14.39 15.22 -1.81
C GLU A 137 13.94 13.76 -2.01
N PHE A 138 13.25 13.20 -1.03
CA PHE A 138 12.69 11.86 -1.16
C PHE A 138 11.60 11.80 -2.24
N ILE A 139 10.69 12.75 -2.30
CA ILE A 139 9.69 12.84 -3.37
C ILE A 139 10.37 12.97 -4.75
N GLU A 140 11.43 13.79 -4.86
CA GLU A 140 12.18 13.89 -6.12
C GLU A 140 12.86 12.56 -6.51
N TYR A 141 13.40 11.83 -5.54
CA TYR A 141 13.93 10.48 -5.77
C TYR A 141 12.84 9.52 -6.28
N LEU A 142 11.67 9.50 -5.63
CA LEU A 142 10.56 8.66 -6.08
C LEU A 142 10.10 9.01 -7.50
N CYS A 143 10.00 10.30 -7.81
CA CYS A 143 9.60 10.76 -9.14
C CYS A 143 10.61 10.46 -10.24
N ARG A 144 11.91 10.53 -9.94
CA ARG A 144 12.97 10.41 -10.95
C ARG A 144 13.51 8.99 -11.13
N GLU A 145 13.48 8.19 -10.09
CA GLU A 145 14.10 6.87 -10.09
C GLU A 145 13.09 5.72 -9.94
N VAL A 146 12.14 5.83 -9.00
CA VAL A 146 11.24 4.72 -8.69
C VAL A 146 10.03 4.68 -9.63
N LEU A 147 9.31 5.78 -9.75
CA LEU A 147 8.10 5.86 -10.58
C LEU A 147 8.36 5.47 -12.05
N PRO A 148 9.44 5.92 -12.72
CA PRO A 148 9.72 5.49 -14.08
C PRO A 148 9.91 3.97 -14.21
N GLU A 149 10.52 3.32 -13.22
CA GLU A 149 10.70 1.88 -13.22
C GLU A 149 9.38 1.12 -12.98
N VAL A 150 8.51 1.63 -12.10
CA VAL A 150 7.15 1.09 -11.91
C VAL A 150 6.38 1.12 -13.22
N VAL A 151 6.40 2.24 -13.92
CA VAL A 151 5.72 2.43 -15.21
C VAL A 151 6.35 1.56 -16.31
N ARG A 152 7.68 1.56 -16.43
CA ARG A 152 8.41 0.77 -17.44
C ARG A 152 8.10 -0.73 -17.33
N GLN A 153 7.93 -1.24 -16.11
CA GLN A 153 7.62 -2.65 -15.84
C GLN A 153 6.11 -2.93 -15.79
N ASN A 154 5.26 -1.91 -15.98
CA ASN A 154 3.79 -2.01 -15.91
C ASN A 154 3.33 -2.68 -14.61
N LEU A 155 3.78 -2.17 -13.46
CA LEU A 155 3.57 -2.81 -12.16
C LEU A 155 2.42 -2.20 -11.34
N ALA A 156 1.87 -1.05 -11.75
CA ALA A 156 0.78 -0.40 -11.04
C ALA A 156 -0.17 0.34 -11.99
N GLU A 157 -1.45 0.36 -11.65
CA GLU A 157 -2.49 1.15 -12.33
C GLU A 157 -2.68 2.52 -11.67
N CYS A 158 -2.33 2.62 -10.38
CA CYS A 158 -2.54 3.81 -9.58
C CYS A 158 -1.26 4.22 -8.84
N CYS A 159 -1.21 5.51 -8.47
CA CYS A 159 -0.24 6.04 -7.52
C CYS A 159 -0.96 6.71 -6.35
N ASP A 160 -0.45 6.50 -5.13
CA ASP A 160 -0.97 7.04 -3.89
C ASP A 160 0.12 7.73 -3.08
N ILE A 161 -0.24 8.65 -2.19
CA ILE A 161 0.65 9.38 -1.29
C ILE A 161 -0.04 9.68 0.04
N PHE A 162 0.71 9.64 1.15
CA PHE A 162 0.20 10.00 2.47
C PHE A 162 0.32 11.48 2.74
N THR A 163 -0.73 12.22 2.40
CA THR A 163 -0.83 13.68 2.61
C THR A 163 -1.33 13.95 4.02
N GLU A 164 -0.40 14.18 4.93
CA GLU A 164 -0.73 14.36 6.34
C GLU A 164 0.26 15.30 7.00
N LYS A 165 -0.20 16.02 8.02
CA LYS A 165 0.67 16.90 8.81
C LYS A 165 1.81 16.10 9.46
N GLY A 166 3.04 16.44 9.07
CA GLY A 166 4.25 15.76 9.57
C GLY A 166 4.71 14.59 8.71
N VAL A 167 4.01 14.26 7.63
CA VAL A 167 4.43 13.27 6.62
C VAL A 167 4.76 13.99 5.32
N PHE A 168 3.79 14.14 4.38
CA PHE A 168 3.99 14.92 3.16
C PHE A 168 3.00 16.08 3.10
N ASP A 169 3.51 17.25 2.71
CA ASP A 169 2.70 18.47 2.55
C ASP A 169 2.02 18.55 1.16
N HIS A 170 1.23 19.59 0.95
CA HIS A 170 0.47 19.79 -0.29
C HIS A 170 1.36 19.99 -1.51
N GLU A 171 2.53 20.61 -1.38
CA GLU A 171 3.46 20.84 -2.50
C GLU A 171 4.10 19.51 -2.92
N GLN A 172 4.58 18.75 -1.97
CA GLN A 172 5.14 17.41 -2.16
C GLN A 172 4.11 16.46 -2.77
N THR A 173 2.87 16.49 -2.27
CA THR A 173 1.75 15.71 -2.78
C THR A 173 1.46 16.08 -4.24
N ARG A 174 1.30 17.36 -4.54
CA ARG A 174 1.07 17.84 -5.90
C ARG A 174 2.20 17.41 -6.84
N ARG A 175 3.44 17.52 -6.40
CA ARG A 175 4.61 17.11 -7.18
C ARG A 175 4.58 15.63 -7.54
N MET A 176 4.30 14.75 -6.56
CA MET A 176 4.23 13.30 -6.75
C MET A 176 3.08 12.89 -7.66
N LEU A 177 1.87 13.36 -7.36
CA LEU A 177 0.68 12.98 -8.11
C LEU A 177 0.65 13.54 -9.53
N THR A 178 1.24 14.73 -9.76
CA THR A 178 1.40 15.28 -11.11
C THR A 178 2.33 14.39 -11.92
N ALA A 179 3.48 13.99 -11.37
CA ALA A 179 4.41 13.10 -12.05
C ALA A 179 3.76 11.74 -12.39
N ALA A 180 2.98 11.18 -11.46
CA ALA A 180 2.26 9.93 -11.68
C ALA A 180 1.21 10.06 -12.80
N LYS A 181 0.44 11.14 -12.81
CA LYS A 181 -0.54 11.47 -13.86
C LYS A 181 0.09 11.62 -15.24
N GLU A 182 1.20 12.35 -15.31
CA GLU A 182 1.99 12.52 -16.54
C GLU A 182 2.57 11.20 -17.06
N ALA A 183 2.87 10.27 -16.14
CA ALA A 183 3.33 8.93 -16.45
C ALA A 183 2.19 7.94 -16.80
N GLY A 184 0.93 8.39 -16.79
CA GLY A 184 -0.25 7.62 -17.20
C GLY A 184 -0.94 6.81 -16.09
N LEU A 185 -0.55 7.00 -14.82
CA LEU A 185 -1.22 6.35 -13.69
C LEU A 185 -2.45 7.15 -13.22
N SER A 186 -3.47 6.45 -12.75
CA SER A 186 -4.53 7.06 -11.95
C SER A 186 -3.98 7.48 -10.59
N VAL A 187 -4.54 8.53 -9.98
CA VAL A 187 -4.01 9.06 -8.72
C VAL A 187 -5.03 8.96 -7.59
N LYS A 188 -4.52 8.70 -6.40
CA LYS A 188 -5.24 8.64 -5.13
C LYS A 188 -4.42 9.38 -4.08
N MET A 189 -5.00 9.62 -2.92
CA MET A 189 -4.26 10.12 -1.78
C MET A 189 -4.91 9.72 -0.47
N HIS A 190 -4.09 9.44 0.55
CA HIS A 190 -4.50 9.46 1.93
C HIS A 190 -4.59 10.93 2.34
N ALA A 191 -5.71 11.33 2.92
CA ALA A 191 -5.97 12.72 3.23
C ALA A 191 -6.74 12.85 4.53
N ASP A 192 -6.33 13.79 5.38
CA ASP A 192 -7.06 14.15 6.59
C ASP A 192 -7.36 12.95 7.52
N GLU A 193 -6.43 11.98 7.60
CA GLU A 193 -6.59 10.75 8.37
C GLU A 193 -6.38 10.97 9.87
N ILE A 194 -5.34 11.71 10.22
CA ILE A 194 -4.96 11.96 11.62
C ILE A 194 -5.50 13.32 12.08
N VAL A 195 -5.29 14.36 11.26
CA VAL A 195 -5.81 15.70 11.53
C VAL A 195 -6.34 16.35 10.24
N PRO A 196 -7.33 17.25 10.34
CA PRO A 196 -7.73 18.08 9.19
C PRO A 196 -6.51 18.86 8.67
N PHE A 197 -6.11 18.59 7.44
CA PHE A 197 -4.92 19.18 6.82
C PHE A 197 -5.21 19.84 5.46
N GLY A 198 -6.47 19.72 4.97
CA GLY A 198 -6.90 20.26 3.66
C GLY A 198 -6.52 19.36 2.49
N GLY A 199 -6.27 18.09 2.75
CA GLY A 199 -5.94 17.11 1.72
C GLY A 199 -7.14 16.83 0.80
N ALA A 200 -8.35 16.80 1.35
CA ALA A 200 -9.56 16.59 0.57
C ALA A 200 -9.80 17.73 -0.45
N GLU A 201 -9.54 18.97 -0.09
CA GLU A 201 -9.60 20.14 -0.99
C GLU A 201 -8.52 20.08 -2.07
N LEU A 202 -7.34 19.53 -1.74
CA LEU A 202 -6.27 19.34 -2.72
C LEU A 202 -6.62 18.25 -3.75
N ALA A 203 -7.37 17.24 -3.35
CA ALA A 203 -7.79 16.13 -4.21
C ALA A 203 -8.89 16.50 -5.20
N ALA A 204 -9.70 17.53 -4.88
CA ALA A 204 -10.83 18.01 -5.70
C ALA A 204 -10.36 18.87 -6.88
#